data_d1060274027b9212915efa0e9b10e74c
#
_entry.id   d1060274027b9212915efa0e9b10e74c
#
_cell.length_a   1.000
_cell.length_b   1.000
_cell.length_c   1.000
_cell.angle_alpha   90.00
_cell.angle_beta   90.00
_cell.angle_gamma   90.00
#
_symmetry.space_group_name_H-M   'P 1'
#
loop_
_entity.id
_entity.type
_entity.pdbx_description
1 polymer ?
#
loop_
_entity_poly.entity_id
_entity_poly.type
_entity_poly.pdbx_seq_one_letter_code
_entity_poly.pdbx_strand_id
1 'polypeptide(L)'
;MTITQWMMVAIFIATFLGLLKYQQVPERIFALASLACLALSFVSSNELLHNAVNPGLVTLVLLVLISFVFERTSILRRISAALFKGSVFKSTLKTLLSTAIFSALMSNTAVVATLISVVKNNRLINPGKLLLPLSFAAILGGTLTLIGTSTNLIINSMLIEHAHTSLAFFDFSLVAITALVACMIVIMLRFKSLPDMDNEAIQSDDYLVEAKVSAQSSLIGKTVEENGLRNLDSLFLVELVRESRLISPVKPDEIVKANDKLIFSGDIAKVFIIQQFDGLTLFAEQNGLLQENLTEVLIKPDSSVIGKTLKRSGFRARFDAAVVAIRREGGNLSGKLGDIVIQSGDFLVLAVGKDFSSRTNLSKNFYIISGHQPDNMLSGWRDKFTVIGFLATLMVSIVFSLSLLTCLIFYLTALITTKCLNINEIKRRFPIEIWLIVLSALTLATALENTGVAVLLAENINVLLQGQSAYFALVIIFLLTLFITELITNNAAAALVFPIAFNIALALGVSPLPFVMAVAFGASGSFISPYGYQTNVMVYNAGNYRLADFVKFGIPVSLIYSITVLYMLPIAFPF
;
A
#
# COMPACT_ATOMS: atom_id res chain seq x y z
N MET A 1 -9.91 25.71 -30.48
CA MET A 1 -9.47 25.80 -29.06
C MET A 1 -8.95 27.20 -28.76
N THR A 2 -9.41 27.82 -27.68
CA THR A 2 -8.90 29.10 -27.19
C THR A 2 -7.55 28.91 -26.48
N ILE A 3 -6.82 30.01 -26.20
CA ILE A 3 -5.55 29.95 -25.45
C ILE A 3 -5.77 29.34 -24.08
N THR A 4 -6.87 29.69 -23.41
CA THR A 4 -7.26 29.17 -22.09
C THR A 4 -7.43 27.64 -22.11
N GLN A 5 -8.08 27.13 -23.15
CA GLN A 5 -8.28 25.69 -23.34
C GLN A 5 -6.95 24.95 -23.58
N TRP A 6 -6.06 25.52 -24.39
CA TRP A 6 -4.73 24.96 -24.62
C TRP A 6 -3.89 24.92 -23.33
N MET A 7 -3.96 25.98 -22.53
CA MET A 7 -3.27 26.02 -21.24
C MET A 7 -3.81 24.96 -20.27
N MET A 8 -5.14 24.79 -20.20
CA MET A 8 -5.75 23.76 -19.34
C MET A 8 -5.36 22.34 -19.78
N VAL A 9 -5.38 22.07 -21.10
CA VAL A 9 -4.91 20.77 -21.64
C VAL A 9 -3.44 20.54 -21.31
N ALA A 10 -2.59 21.59 -21.41
CA ALA A 10 -1.19 21.50 -21.06
C ALA A 10 -0.99 21.16 -19.57
N ILE A 11 -1.76 21.77 -18.66
CA ILE A 11 -1.75 21.43 -17.23
C ILE A 11 -2.13 19.97 -17.03
N PHE A 12 -3.20 19.50 -17.68
CA PHE A 12 -3.67 18.12 -17.55
C PHE A 12 -2.61 17.11 -18.02
N ILE A 13 -1.99 17.36 -19.18
CA ILE A 13 -0.91 16.52 -19.73
C ILE A 13 0.32 16.58 -18.81
N ALA A 14 0.69 17.77 -18.32
CA ALA A 14 1.81 17.93 -17.39
C ALA A 14 1.56 17.18 -16.07
N THR A 15 0.32 17.19 -15.59
CA THR A 15 -0.09 16.41 -14.41
C THR A 15 0.10 14.92 -14.65
N PHE A 16 -0.39 14.41 -15.79
CA PHE A 16 -0.24 13.01 -16.15
C PHE A 16 1.24 12.58 -16.27
N LEU A 17 2.05 13.36 -16.99
CA LEU A 17 3.49 13.10 -17.14
C LEU A 17 4.22 13.21 -15.79
N GLY A 18 3.81 14.17 -14.94
CA GLY A 18 4.33 14.33 -13.59
C GLY A 18 4.04 13.10 -12.72
N LEU A 19 2.83 12.56 -12.79
CA LEU A 19 2.44 11.33 -12.07
C LEU A 19 3.23 10.11 -12.55
N LEU A 20 3.49 9.99 -13.85
CA LEU A 20 4.34 8.91 -14.39
C LEU A 20 5.79 9.00 -13.88
N LYS A 21 6.33 10.22 -13.79
CA LYS A 21 7.72 10.44 -13.38
C LYS A 21 7.92 10.38 -11.86
N TYR A 22 6.96 10.86 -11.07
CA TYR A 22 7.04 11.02 -9.63
C TYR A 22 5.95 10.22 -8.90
N GLN A 23 5.89 8.92 -9.18
CA GLN A 23 4.86 7.99 -8.65
C GLN A 23 4.79 7.93 -7.11
N GLN A 24 5.90 8.26 -6.43
CA GLN A 24 5.98 8.18 -4.96
C GLN A 24 5.35 9.39 -4.23
N VAL A 25 5.01 10.46 -4.95
CA VAL A 25 4.48 11.71 -4.36
C VAL A 25 3.34 12.30 -5.21
N PRO A 26 2.31 11.50 -5.55
CA PRO A 26 1.22 11.93 -6.43
C PRO A 26 0.49 13.17 -5.88
N GLU A 27 0.37 13.29 -4.55
CA GLU A 27 -0.26 14.41 -3.87
C GLU A 27 0.38 15.75 -4.22
N ARG A 28 1.71 15.78 -4.42
CA ARG A 28 2.43 17.01 -4.78
C ARG A 28 2.16 17.43 -6.20
N ILE A 29 2.08 16.47 -7.12
CA ILE A 29 1.79 16.74 -8.52
C ILE A 29 0.37 17.29 -8.67
N PHE A 30 -0.61 16.66 -8.02
CA PHE A 30 -1.99 17.13 -7.98
C PHE A 30 -2.10 18.52 -7.35
N ALA A 31 -1.43 18.78 -6.23
CA ALA A 31 -1.43 20.08 -5.57
C ALA A 31 -0.82 21.18 -6.45
N LEU A 32 0.29 20.90 -7.16
CA LEU A 32 0.89 21.84 -8.11
C LEU A 32 -0.05 22.16 -9.27
N ALA A 33 -0.74 21.17 -9.81
CA ALA A 33 -1.73 21.36 -10.86
C ALA A 33 -2.92 22.22 -10.40
N SER A 34 -3.44 21.97 -9.19
CA SER A 34 -4.49 22.76 -8.56
C SER A 34 -4.04 24.22 -8.34
N LEU A 35 -2.82 24.44 -7.84
CA LEU A 35 -2.24 25.78 -7.68
C LEU A 35 -2.08 26.50 -9.03
N ALA A 36 -1.69 25.79 -10.08
CA ALA A 36 -1.60 26.36 -11.44
C ALA A 36 -2.98 26.81 -11.95
N CYS A 37 -4.03 26.00 -11.73
CA CYS A 37 -5.40 26.35 -12.09
C CYS A 37 -5.89 27.61 -11.32
N LEU A 38 -5.57 27.71 -10.03
CA LEU A 38 -5.88 28.88 -9.21
C LEU A 38 -5.12 30.13 -9.69
N ALA A 39 -3.81 30.01 -9.94
CA ALA A 39 -2.97 31.11 -10.40
C ALA A 39 -3.39 31.67 -11.76
N LEU A 40 -3.90 30.81 -12.65
CA LEU A 40 -4.43 31.18 -13.95
C LEU A 40 -5.91 31.59 -13.92
N SER A 41 -6.52 31.66 -12.73
CA SER A 41 -7.93 32.01 -12.52
C SER A 41 -8.92 31.08 -13.27
N PHE A 42 -8.54 29.80 -13.49
CA PHE A 42 -9.44 28.78 -14.03
C PHE A 42 -10.43 28.31 -12.95
N VAL A 43 -10.04 28.46 -11.70
CA VAL A 43 -10.86 28.16 -10.51
C VAL A 43 -10.74 29.34 -9.54
N SER A 44 -11.86 29.73 -8.93
CA SER A 44 -11.87 30.76 -7.88
C SER A 44 -11.44 30.18 -6.53
N SER A 45 -11.00 31.06 -5.62
CA SER A 45 -10.68 30.67 -4.23
C SER A 45 -11.88 30.06 -3.50
N ASN A 46 -13.11 30.52 -3.81
CA ASN A 46 -14.34 29.99 -3.20
C ASN A 46 -14.62 28.55 -3.67
N GLU A 47 -14.45 28.26 -4.95
CA GLU A 47 -14.59 26.90 -5.49
C GLU A 47 -13.53 25.98 -4.89
N LEU A 48 -12.28 26.42 -4.76
CA LEU A 48 -11.22 25.65 -4.11
C LEU A 48 -11.58 25.30 -2.65
N LEU A 49 -12.09 26.30 -1.88
CA LEU A 49 -12.51 26.07 -0.50
C LEU A 49 -13.72 25.14 -0.43
N HIS A 50 -14.68 25.27 -1.34
CA HIS A 50 -15.83 24.36 -1.44
C HIS A 50 -15.35 22.91 -1.67
N ASN A 51 -14.45 22.70 -2.62
CA ASN A 51 -13.85 21.41 -2.89
C ASN A 51 -13.10 20.85 -1.68
N ALA A 52 -12.44 21.70 -0.88
CA ALA A 52 -11.67 21.29 0.30
C ALA A 52 -12.53 20.71 1.45
N VAL A 53 -13.77 21.16 1.55
CA VAL A 53 -14.76 20.72 2.57
C VAL A 53 -15.92 19.93 1.97
N ASN A 54 -15.77 19.42 0.76
CA ASN A 54 -16.78 18.60 0.11
C ASN A 54 -17.24 17.45 1.03
N PRO A 55 -18.59 17.23 1.18
CA PRO A 55 -19.12 16.19 2.07
C PRO A 55 -18.58 14.79 1.80
N GLY A 56 -18.35 14.44 0.53
CA GLY A 56 -17.73 13.17 0.14
C GLY A 56 -16.29 13.05 0.63
N LEU A 57 -15.52 14.12 0.48
CA LEU A 57 -14.12 14.17 0.95
C LEU A 57 -14.04 14.08 2.48
N VAL A 58 -14.92 14.78 3.20
CA VAL A 58 -15.00 14.69 4.67
C VAL A 58 -15.40 13.27 5.10
N THR A 59 -16.38 12.66 4.42
CA THR A 59 -16.79 11.27 4.67
C THR A 59 -15.63 10.30 4.48
N LEU A 60 -14.85 10.47 3.41
CA LEU A 60 -13.64 9.70 3.14
C LEU A 60 -12.63 9.81 4.29
N VAL A 61 -12.32 11.03 4.74
CA VAL A 61 -11.38 11.25 5.84
C VAL A 61 -11.86 10.55 7.12
N LEU A 62 -13.14 10.66 7.45
CA LEU A 62 -13.73 10.00 8.62
C LEU A 62 -13.62 8.48 8.51
N LEU A 63 -13.94 7.90 7.36
CA LEU A 63 -13.86 6.46 7.12
C LEU A 63 -12.42 5.94 7.23
N VAL A 64 -11.44 6.67 6.69
CA VAL A 64 -10.03 6.30 6.83
C VAL A 64 -9.58 6.34 8.29
N LEU A 65 -9.99 7.35 9.06
CA LEU A 65 -9.67 7.44 10.49
C LEU A 65 -10.33 6.31 11.30
N ILE A 66 -11.56 5.95 10.98
CA ILE A 66 -12.29 4.85 11.63
C ILE A 66 -11.66 3.50 11.25
N SER A 67 -11.35 3.27 9.98
CA SER A 67 -10.66 2.07 9.51
C SER A 67 -9.36 1.83 10.28
N PHE A 68 -8.64 2.90 10.61
CA PHE A 68 -7.43 2.83 11.43
C PHE A 68 -7.69 2.27 12.85
N VAL A 69 -8.85 2.58 13.46
CA VAL A 69 -9.21 2.01 14.77
C VAL A 69 -9.47 0.50 14.65
N PHE A 70 -10.04 0.06 13.52
CA PHE A 70 -10.21 -1.37 13.22
C PHE A 70 -8.89 -2.14 13.15
N GLU A 71 -7.85 -1.55 12.56
CA GLU A 71 -6.51 -2.18 12.49
C GLU A 71 -5.96 -2.55 13.88
N ARG A 72 -6.43 -1.87 14.93
CA ARG A 72 -6.03 -2.10 16.33
C ARG A 72 -6.87 -3.16 17.04
N THR A 73 -7.89 -3.70 16.38
CA THR A 73 -8.74 -4.76 16.97
C THR A 73 -8.06 -6.13 16.89
N SER A 74 -8.39 -7.01 17.84
CA SER A 74 -7.83 -8.36 17.90
C SER A 74 -8.51 -9.37 16.94
N ILE A 75 -9.56 -8.95 16.22
CA ILE A 75 -10.44 -9.85 15.46
C ILE A 75 -9.68 -10.60 14.38
N LEU A 76 -8.94 -9.88 13.53
CA LEU A 76 -8.20 -10.49 12.42
C LEU A 76 -7.20 -11.54 12.93
N ARG A 77 -6.54 -11.27 14.05
CA ARG A 77 -5.59 -12.18 14.67
C ARG A 77 -6.25 -13.42 15.28
N ARG A 78 -7.42 -13.28 15.90
CA ARG A 78 -8.15 -14.44 16.45
C ARG A 78 -8.59 -15.41 15.38
N ILE A 79 -9.04 -14.88 14.23
CA ILE A 79 -9.47 -15.70 13.10
C ILE A 79 -8.28 -16.35 12.41
N SER A 80 -7.14 -15.66 12.32
CA SER A 80 -5.94 -16.19 11.67
C SER A 80 -5.46 -17.52 12.26
N ALA A 81 -5.64 -17.74 13.56
CA ALA A 81 -5.30 -19.00 14.22
C ALA A 81 -6.13 -20.22 13.73
N ALA A 82 -7.29 -19.98 13.12
CA ALA A 82 -8.16 -21.03 12.58
C ALA A 82 -8.00 -21.29 11.07
N LEU A 83 -7.26 -20.44 10.35
CA LEU A 83 -7.16 -20.50 8.89
C LEU A 83 -6.44 -21.75 8.40
N PHE A 84 -5.38 -22.17 9.07
CA PHE A 84 -4.51 -23.27 8.65
C PHE A 84 -4.88 -24.62 9.28
N LYS A 85 -6.19 -24.85 9.50
CA LYS A 85 -6.70 -26.14 9.99
C LYS A 85 -7.41 -26.88 8.86
N GLY A 86 -6.88 -28.04 8.46
CA GLY A 86 -7.50 -28.89 7.44
C GLY A 86 -6.61 -29.16 6.22
N SER A 87 -7.19 -29.48 5.07
CA SER A 87 -6.44 -29.71 3.83
C SER A 87 -5.92 -28.41 3.22
N VAL A 88 -4.86 -28.50 2.42
CA VAL A 88 -4.26 -27.38 1.68
C VAL A 88 -5.32 -26.55 0.94
N PHE A 89 -6.17 -27.19 0.15
CA PHE A 89 -7.22 -26.53 -0.61
C PHE A 89 -8.20 -25.77 0.29
N LYS A 90 -8.72 -26.42 1.34
CA LYS A 90 -9.65 -25.78 2.29
C LYS A 90 -9.01 -24.62 3.04
N SER A 91 -7.76 -24.76 3.46
CA SER A 91 -7.02 -23.71 4.16
C SER A 91 -6.73 -22.52 3.25
N THR A 92 -6.31 -22.76 2.00
CA THR A 92 -6.16 -21.71 0.98
C THR A 92 -7.46 -20.94 0.78
N LEU A 93 -8.56 -21.66 0.49
CA LEU A 93 -9.87 -21.04 0.26
C LEU A 93 -10.34 -20.22 1.47
N LYS A 94 -10.24 -20.78 2.69
CA LYS A 94 -10.59 -20.04 3.93
C LYS A 94 -9.76 -18.78 4.10
N THR A 95 -8.45 -18.86 3.85
CA THR A 95 -7.56 -17.69 3.96
C THR A 95 -7.96 -16.62 2.96
N LEU A 96 -8.16 -16.96 1.69
CA LEU A 96 -8.51 -16.00 0.65
C LEU A 96 -9.90 -15.38 0.87
N LEU A 97 -10.92 -16.18 1.24
CA LEU A 97 -12.25 -15.67 1.56
C LEU A 97 -12.24 -14.77 2.79
N SER A 98 -11.53 -15.17 3.86
CA SER A 98 -11.38 -14.31 5.05
C SER A 98 -10.68 -13.00 4.69
N THR A 99 -9.64 -13.06 3.86
CA THR A 99 -8.94 -11.87 3.38
C THR A 99 -9.90 -10.93 2.65
N ALA A 100 -10.70 -11.44 1.71
CA ALA A 100 -11.66 -10.66 0.97
C ALA A 100 -12.74 -10.03 1.88
N ILE A 101 -13.29 -10.79 2.83
CA ILE A 101 -14.31 -10.29 3.78
C ILE A 101 -13.74 -9.18 4.67
N PHE A 102 -12.52 -9.37 5.22
CA PHE A 102 -11.91 -8.32 6.04
C PHE A 102 -11.52 -7.10 5.22
N SER A 103 -11.06 -7.30 3.99
CA SER A 103 -10.70 -6.22 3.09
C SER A 103 -11.90 -5.39 2.62
N ALA A 104 -13.10 -5.96 2.66
CA ALA A 104 -14.34 -5.21 2.41
C ALA A 104 -14.67 -4.18 3.52
N LEU A 105 -14.13 -4.35 4.72
CA LEU A 105 -14.43 -3.52 5.89
C LEU A 105 -13.22 -2.76 6.44
N MET A 106 -12.02 -3.16 6.03
CA MET A 106 -10.75 -2.62 6.52
C MET A 106 -9.86 -2.28 5.32
N SER A 107 -8.83 -1.47 5.53
CA SER A 107 -7.83 -1.20 4.50
C SER A 107 -7.16 -2.49 4.01
N ASN A 108 -7.12 -2.69 2.68
CA ASN A 108 -6.48 -3.85 2.03
C ASN A 108 -5.06 -4.07 2.56
N THR A 109 -4.32 -2.98 2.71
CA THR A 109 -2.93 -2.97 3.16
C THR A 109 -2.79 -3.50 4.59
N ALA A 110 -3.68 -3.14 5.49
CA ALA A 110 -3.67 -3.61 6.88
C ALA A 110 -3.98 -5.11 6.97
N VAL A 111 -4.96 -5.58 6.19
CA VAL A 111 -5.34 -7.00 6.14
C VAL A 111 -4.18 -7.84 5.62
N VAL A 112 -3.58 -7.44 4.50
CA VAL A 112 -2.44 -8.16 3.90
C VAL A 112 -1.24 -8.15 4.84
N ALA A 113 -0.88 -6.99 5.42
CA ALA A 113 0.22 -6.89 6.37
C ALA A 113 0.09 -7.85 7.56
N THR A 114 -1.12 -7.93 8.14
CA THR A 114 -1.39 -8.81 9.26
C THR A 114 -1.29 -10.29 8.85
N LEU A 115 -1.79 -10.63 7.67
CA LEU A 115 -1.84 -12.02 7.21
C LEU A 115 -0.51 -12.50 6.61
N ILE A 116 0.39 -11.62 6.14
CA ILE A 116 1.74 -12.00 5.69
C ILE A 116 2.46 -12.77 6.79
N SER A 117 2.48 -12.28 8.03
CA SER A 117 3.15 -12.96 9.14
C SER A 117 2.53 -14.32 9.45
N VAL A 118 1.20 -14.42 9.36
CA VAL A 118 0.46 -15.67 9.58
C VAL A 118 0.74 -16.69 8.48
N VAL A 119 0.82 -16.22 7.23
CA VAL A 119 1.14 -17.06 6.06
C VAL A 119 2.60 -17.53 6.10
N LYS A 120 3.54 -16.67 6.48
CA LYS A 120 4.96 -17.05 6.61
C LYS A 120 5.19 -18.07 7.72
N ASN A 121 4.49 -17.95 8.84
CA ASN A 121 4.67 -18.81 10.01
C ASN A 121 3.87 -20.14 9.94
N ASN A 122 3.05 -20.35 8.90
CA ASN A 122 2.35 -21.63 8.75
C ASN A 122 3.26 -22.71 8.17
N ARG A 123 3.00 -23.98 8.55
CA ARG A 123 3.73 -25.15 8.05
C ARG A 123 2.94 -25.99 7.03
N LEU A 124 1.70 -25.61 6.73
CA LEU A 124 0.81 -26.40 5.89
C LEU A 124 0.95 -26.07 4.39
N ILE A 125 1.18 -24.80 4.06
CA ILE A 125 1.20 -24.29 2.69
C ILE A 125 2.46 -23.45 2.53
N ASN A 126 3.20 -23.67 1.43
CA ASN A 126 4.36 -22.86 1.11
C ASN A 126 3.92 -21.39 0.91
N PRO A 127 4.52 -20.42 1.62
CA PRO A 127 4.15 -19.00 1.51
C PRO A 127 4.20 -18.45 0.09
N GLY A 128 5.13 -18.90 -0.75
CA GLY A 128 5.22 -18.50 -2.16
C GLY A 128 3.97 -18.84 -2.98
N LYS A 129 3.17 -19.84 -2.58
CA LYS A 129 1.91 -20.20 -3.24
C LYS A 129 0.72 -19.41 -2.74
N LEU A 130 0.83 -18.72 -1.60
CA LEU A 130 -0.33 -18.10 -0.95
C LEU A 130 -0.25 -16.57 -0.90
N LEU A 131 0.95 -15.98 -0.82
CA LEU A 131 1.11 -14.53 -0.65
C LEU A 131 0.55 -13.71 -1.82
N LEU A 132 0.82 -14.10 -3.07
CA LEU A 132 0.28 -13.41 -4.24
C LEU A 132 -1.25 -13.54 -4.35
N PRO A 133 -1.85 -14.76 -4.24
CA PRO A 133 -3.29 -14.93 -4.09
C PRO A 133 -3.91 -14.11 -2.96
N LEU A 134 -3.23 -13.97 -1.83
CA LEU A 134 -3.66 -13.17 -0.69
C LEU A 134 -3.85 -11.70 -1.07
N SER A 135 -2.88 -11.10 -1.77
CA SER A 135 -3.00 -9.73 -2.25
C SER A 135 -4.17 -9.55 -3.21
N PHE A 136 -4.33 -10.47 -4.15
CA PHE A 136 -5.43 -10.42 -5.11
C PHE A 136 -6.80 -10.57 -4.44
N ALA A 137 -6.90 -11.47 -3.46
CA ALA A 137 -8.13 -11.60 -2.66
C ALA A 137 -8.43 -10.32 -1.85
N ALA A 138 -7.41 -9.63 -1.35
CA ALA A 138 -7.59 -8.34 -0.66
C ALA A 138 -8.06 -7.24 -1.63
N ILE A 139 -7.49 -7.16 -2.83
CA ILE A 139 -7.91 -6.19 -3.85
C ILE A 139 -9.37 -6.44 -4.24
N LEU A 140 -9.73 -7.69 -4.57
CA LEU A 140 -11.11 -8.07 -4.90
C LEU A 140 -12.07 -7.82 -3.74
N GLY A 141 -11.65 -8.12 -2.50
CA GLY A 141 -12.43 -7.84 -1.30
C GLY A 141 -12.66 -6.34 -1.08
N GLY A 142 -11.64 -5.52 -1.32
CA GLY A 142 -11.73 -4.07 -1.22
C GLY A 142 -12.74 -3.44 -2.18
N THR A 143 -13.02 -4.06 -3.31
CA THR A 143 -14.05 -3.57 -4.24
C THR A 143 -15.49 -3.88 -3.83
N LEU A 144 -15.71 -4.73 -2.80
CA LEU A 144 -17.06 -5.16 -2.39
C LEU A 144 -17.91 -4.06 -1.79
N THR A 145 -17.32 -3.08 -1.16
CA THR A 145 -18.02 -2.03 -0.44
C THR A 145 -17.44 -0.64 -0.74
N LEU A 146 -18.20 0.38 -0.43
CA LEU A 146 -17.75 1.77 -0.58
C LEU A 146 -16.46 2.06 0.19
N ILE A 147 -16.25 1.46 1.37
CA ILE A 147 -15.13 1.75 2.25
C ILE A 147 -13.93 0.79 2.11
N GLY A 148 -14.09 -0.30 1.38
CA GLY A 148 -13.05 -1.32 1.29
C GLY A 148 -11.77 -0.83 0.59
N THR A 149 -11.89 0.16 -0.31
CA THR A 149 -10.74 0.81 -0.95
C THR A 149 -10.91 2.31 -1.03
N SER A 150 -9.82 3.06 -0.90
CA SER A 150 -9.82 4.52 -1.05
C SER A 150 -10.29 4.98 -2.44
N THR A 151 -10.07 4.17 -3.47
CA THR A 151 -10.53 4.43 -4.84
C THR A 151 -12.04 4.65 -4.92
N ASN A 152 -12.83 3.77 -4.28
CA ASN A 152 -14.29 3.89 -4.25
C ASN A 152 -14.74 5.18 -3.55
N LEU A 153 -14.04 5.56 -2.48
CA LEU A 153 -14.34 6.78 -1.74
C LEU A 153 -14.00 8.04 -2.54
N ILE A 154 -12.89 8.03 -3.30
CA ILE A 154 -12.51 9.11 -4.21
C ILE A 154 -13.59 9.31 -5.27
N ILE A 155 -13.99 8.23 -5.93
CA ILE A 155 -15.04 8.23 -6.95
C ILE A 155 -16.36 8.76 -6.38
N ASN A 156 -16.77 8.29 -5.20
CA ASN A 156 -17.98 8.78 -4.55
C ASN A 156 -17.91 10.28 -4.21
N SER A 157 -16.75 10.76 -3.74
CA SER A 157 -16.57 12.19 -3.44
C SER A 157 -16.72 13.06 -4.68
N MET A 158 -16.16 12.61 -5.81
CA MET A 158 -16.27 13.32 -7.09
C MET A 158 -17.69 13.24 -7.66
N LEU A 159 -18.38 12.11 -7.48
CA LEU A 159 -19.76 11.96 -7.94
C LEU A 159 -20.72 12.86 -7.14
N ILE A 160 -20.52 12.99 -5.83
CA ILE A 160 -21.32 13.92 -4.99
C ILE A 160 -21.17 15.36 -5.49
N GLU A 161 -19.97 15.78 -5.86
CA GLU A 161 -19.71 17.13 -6.37
C GLU A 161 -20.39 17.41 -7.71
N HIS A 162 -20.28 16.49 -8.68
CA HIS A 162 -20.73 16.73 -10.06
C HIS A 162 -22.19 16.36 -10.30
N ALA A 163 -22.71 15.33 -9.62
CA ALA A 163 -24.06 14.82 -9.83
C ALA A 163 -25.00 15.00 -8.64
N HIS A 164 -24.51 15.56 -7.51
CA HIS A 164 -25.25 15.71 -6.25
C HIS A 164 -25.89 14.41 -5.74
N THR A 165 -25.34 13.26 -6.17
CA THR A 165 -25.76 11.91 -5.79
C THR A 165 -24.62 11.19 -5.11
N SER A 166 -24.93 10.37 -4.10
CA SER A 166 -23.93 9.55 -3.41
C SER A 166 -24.17 8.08 -3.71
N LEU A 167 -23.09 7.31 -3.83
CA LEU A 167 -23.17 5.87 -3.89
C LEU A 167 -23.57 5.30 -2.52
N ALA A 168 -24.44 4.33 -2.53
CA ALA A 168 -24.78 3.57 -1.33
C ALA A 168 -23.63 2.62 -0.97
N PHE A 169 -23.59 2.19 0.28
CA PHE A 169 -22.54 1.35 0.83
C PHE A 169 -22.29 0.07 0.02
N PHE A 170 -23.36 -0.54 -0.50
CA PHE A 170 -23.36 -1.82 -1.22
C PHE A 170 -23.55 -1.70 -2.74
N ASP A 171 -23.52 -0.52 -3.33
CA ASP A 171 -23.70 -0.36 -4.79
C ASP A 171 -22.63 -1.12 -5.59
N PHE A 172 -21.43 -1.22 -5.04
CA PHE A 172 -20.34 -2.00 -5.64
C PHE A 172 -20.56 -3.52 -5.57
N SER A 173 -21.37 -3.99 -4.61
CA SER A 173 -21.33 -5.39 -4.18
C SER A 173 -21.78 -6.36 -5.26
N LEU A 174 -22.79 -6.04 -6.07
CA LEU A 174 -23.30 -6.97 -7.10
C LEU A 174 -22.21 -7.30 -8.14
N VAL A 175 -21.56 -6.27 -8.67
CA VAL A 175 -20.47 -6.43 -9.66
C VAL A 175 -19.24 -7.06 -9.00
N ALA A 176 -18.90 -6.61 -7.80
CA ALA A 176 -17.70 -7.07 -7.09
C ALA A 176 -17.80 -8.53 -6.61
N ILE A 177 -18.97 -8.99 -6.14
CA ILE A 177 -19.16 -10.40 -5.74
C ILE A 177 -19.01 -11.32 -6.94
N THR A 178 -19.59 -10.98 -8.09
CA THR A 178 -19.44 -11.79 -9.31
C THR A 178 -18.00 -11.83 -9.79
N ALA A 179 -17.29 -10.69 -9.76
CA ALA A 179 -15.88 -10.63 -10.10
C ALA A 179 -15.01 -11.40 -9.08
N LEU A 180 -15.30 -11.29 -7.78
CA LEU A 180 -14.61 -12.05 -6.73
C LEU A 180 -14.75 -13.54 -6.95
N VAL A 181 -15.98 -14.04 -7.18
CA VAL A 181 -16.22 -15.47 -7.40
C VAL A 181 -15.49 -15.96 -8.65
N ALA A 182 -15.63 -15.26 -9.78
CA ALA A 182 -14.98 -15.63 -11.03
C ALA A 182 -13.43 -15.65 -10.90
N CYS A 183 -12.85 -14.60 -10.32
CA CYS A 183 -11.42 -14.52 -10.10
C CYS A 183 -10.92 -15.54 -9.07
N MET A 184 -11.71 -15.80 -8.01
CA MET A 184 -11.35 -16.79 -7.00
C MET A 184 -11.24 -18.21 -7.60
N ILE A 185 -12.12 -18.56 -8.54
CA ILE A 185 -12.02 -19.83 -9.28
C ILE A 185 -10.69 -19.91 -10.02
N VAL A 186 -10.30 -18.87 -10.77
CA VAL A 186 -9.04 -18.83 -11.50
C VAL A 186 -7.84 -18.91 -10.57
N ILE A 187 -7.88 -18.17 -9.47
CA ILE A 187 -6.83 -18.19 -8.44
C ILE A 187 -6.68 -19.59 -7.85
N MET A 188 -7.80 -20.23 -7.47
CA MET A 188 -7.79 -21.57 -6.87
C MET A 188 -7.35 -22.67 -7.84
N LEU A 189 -7.56 -22.51 -9.16
CA LEU A 189 -7.06 -23.42 -10.17
C LEU A 189 -5.56 -23.27 -10.40
N ARG A 190 -5.04 -22.05 -10.23
CA ARG A 190 -3.65 -21.70 -10.61
C ARG A 190 -2.69 -21.52 -9.43
N PHE A 191 -3.12 -21.40 -8.17
CA PHE A 191 -2.23 -21.11 -7.03
C PHE A 191 -1.06 -22.10 -6.90
N LYS A 192 -1.24 -23.36 -7.35
CA LYS A 192 -0.17 -24.36 -7.35
C LYS A 192 0.94 -24.09 -8.36
N SER A 193 0.68 -23.27 -9.40
CA SER A 193 1.68 -22.91 -10.42
C SER A 193 2.65 -21.82 -9.96
N LEU A 194 2.38 -21.18 -8.82
CA LEU A 194 3.29 -20.22 -8.23
C LEU A 194 4.55 -20.91 -7.69
N PRO A 195 5.70 -20.22 -7.67
CA PRO A 195 6.95 -20.76 -7.17
C PRO A 195 6.82 -21.16 -5.70
N ASP A 196 7.50 -22.22 -5.33
CA ASP A 196 7.77 -22.53 -3.92
C ASP A 196 8.86 -21.56 -3.43
N MET A 197 8.66 -20.98 -2.27
CA MET A 197 9.77 -20.37 -1.54
C MET A 197 10.59 -21.52 -0.94
N ASP A 198 11.88 -21.52 -1.16
CA ASP A 198 12.78 -22.50 -0.55
C ASP A 198 12.62 -22.43 0.97
N ASN A 199 12.37 -23.59 1.60
CA ASN A 199 12.18 -23.67 3.05
C ASN A 199 13.45 -23.26 3.82
N GLU A 200 14.61 -23.33 3.19
CA GLU A 200 15.86 -22.78 3.73
C GLU A 200 15.84 -21.25 3.73
N ALA A 201 15.18 -20.61 2.75
CA ALA A 201 14.95 -19.16 2.73
C ALA A 201 13.87 -18.68 3.72
N ILE A 202 13.02 -19.58 4.23
CA ILE A 202 12.01 -19.26 5.26
C ILE A 202 12.64 -19.27 6.66
N GLN A 203 13.69 -20.06 6.86
CA GLN A 203 14.45 -20.11 8.13
C GLN A 203 15.66 -19.17 8.13
N SER A 204 16.18 -18.77 6.97
CA SER A 204 17.22 -17.76 6.82
C SER A 204 16.72 -16.69 5.85
N ASP A 205 15.99 -15.69 6.32
CA ASP A 205 15.96 -14.42 5.63
C ASP A 205 17.41 -13.93 5.62
N ASP A 206 18.14 -14.22 4.52
CA ASP A 206 19.51 -13.78 4.35
C ASP A 206 19.53 -12.26 4.29
N TYR A 207 19.86 -11.66 5.40
CA TYR A 207 20.04 -10.22 5.51
C TYR A 207 21.51 -9.85 5.36
N LEU A 208 21.78 -8.67 4.83
CA LEU A 208 23.11 -8.09 4.88
C LEU A 208 23.30 -7.35 6.21
N VAL A 209 24.27 -7.78 6.98
CA VAL A 209 24.62 -7.23 8.29
C VAL A 209 25.95 -6.52 8.22
N GLU A 210 25.99 -5.24 8.58
CA GLU A 210 27.22 -4.45 8.63
C GLU A 210 27.86 -4.54 10.02
N ALA A 211 29.12 -4.95 10.07
CA ALA A 211 29.97 -4.91 11.26
C ALA A 211 31.23 -4.08 10.99
N LYS A 212 31.63 -3.24 11.94
CA LYS A 212 32.84 -2.40 11.83
C LYS A 212 33.99 -2.98 12.65
N VAL A 213 35.17 -3.01 12.05
CA VAL A 213 36.41 -3.36 12.73
C VAL A 213 36.93 -2.18 13.55
N SER A 214 37.02 -2.31 14.86
CA SER A 214 37.54 -1.27 15.74
C SER A 214 39.05 -1.12 15.54
N ALA A 215 39.61 0.05 15.88
CA ALA A 215 41.04 0.32 15.73
C ALA A 215 41.94 -0.59 16.62
N GLN A 216 41.36 -1.23 17.62
CA GLN A 216 42.07 -2.10 18.59
C GLN A 216 41.72 -3.59 18.41
N SER A 217 41.05 -3.94 17.30
CA SER A 217 40.62 -5.32 17.03
C SER A 217 41.82 -6.25 16.81
N SER A 218 41.75 -7.46 17.36
CA SER A 218 42.70 -8.55 17.14
C SER A 218 42.64 -9.12 15.71
N LEU A 219 41.64 -8.71 14.92
CA LEU A 219 41.47 -9.11 13.52
C LEU A 219 42.44 -8.37 12.56
N ILE A 220 42.97 -7.23 12.98
CA ILE A 220 43.78 -6.36 12.13
C ILE A 220 45.11 -7.03 11.77
N GLY A 221 45.51 -6.92 10.51
CA GLY A 221 46.77 -7.46 9.98
C GLY A 221 46.74 -8.94 9.61
N LYS A 222 45.64 -9.64 9.90
CA LYS A 222 45.41 -11.04 9.49
C LYS A 222 44.46 -11.10 8.30
N THR A 223 44.53 -12.19 7.55
CA THR A 223 43.62 -12.42 6.43
C THR A 223 42.20 -12.77 6.91
N VAL A 224 41.22 -12.66 6.01
CA VAL A 224 39.84 -13.08 6.27
C VAL A 224 39.78 -14.56 6.65
N GLU A 225 40.60 -15.41 6.02
CA GLU A 225 40.69 -16.85 6.30
C GLU A 225 41.32 -17.14 7.66
N GLU A 226 42.44 -16.50 8.00
CA GLU A 226 43.11 -16.64 9.31
C GLU A 226 42.25 -16.20 10.47
N ASN A 227 41.35 -15.22 10.24
CA ASN A 227 40.40 -14.74 11.23
C ASN A 227 39.15 -15.61 11.32
N GLY A 228 38.95 -16.62 10.46
CA GLY A 228 37.77 -17.47 10.44
C GLY A 228 36.47 -16.75 10.05
N LEU A 229 36.56 -15.58 9.41
CA LEU A 229 35.39 -14.75 9.09
C LEU A 229 34.58 -15.28 7.90
N ARG A 230 35.05 -16.32 7.22
CA ARG A 230 34.43 -16.83 6.00
C ARG A 230 33.43 -17.95 6.24
N ASN A 231 33.65 -18.78 7.25
CA ASN A 231 32.83 -19.96 7.57
C ASN A 231 32.15 -19.80 8.94
N LEU A 232 31.38 -18.77 9.10
CA LEU A 232 30.52 -18.62 10.28
C LEU A 232 29.28 -19.49 10.11
N ASP A 233 28.78 -20.06 11.19
CA ASP A 233 27.54 -20.86 11.15
C ASP A 233 26.38 -20.01 10.67
N SER A 234 25.96 -20.21 9.42
CA SER A 234 24.85 -19.49 8.74
C SER A 234 25.09 -18.00 8.46
N LEU A 235 26.32 -17.50 8.52
CA LEU A 235 26.70 -16.16 8.11
C LEU A 235 27.93 -16.22 7.19
N PHE A 236 27.91 -15.47 6.09
CA PHE A 236 28.99 -15.46 5.09
C PHE A 236 29.45 -14.03 4.85
N LEU A 237 30.75 -13.78 4.94
CA LEU A 237 31.33 -12.49 4.56
C LEU A 237 31.25 -12.34 3.02
N VAL A 238 30.43 -11.42 2.54
CA VAL A 238 30.21 -11.20 1.11
C VAL A 238 30.93 -9.97 0.58
N GLU A 239 31.01 -8.90 1.39
CA GLU A 239 31.59 -7.62 0.98
C GLU A 239 32.42 -6.99 2.10
N LEU A 240 33.42 -6.17 1.70
CA LEU A 240 34.22 -5.35 2.59
C LEU A 240 34.25 -3.92 2.07
N VAL A 241 33.95 -2.94 2.93
CA VAL A 241 34.02 -1.53 2.58
C VAL A 241 35.19 -0.88 3.31
N ARG A 242 36.15 -0.41 2.53
CA ARG A 242 37.37 0.30 3.01
C ARG A 242 37.42 1.69 2.41
N GLU A 243 37.54 2.73 3.22
CA GLU A 243 37.66 4.14 2.76
C GLU A 243 36.65 4.53 1.66
N SER A 244 35.40 4.02 1.76
CA SER A 244 34.33 4.19 0.78
C SER A 244 34.47 3.37 -0.53
N ARG A 245 35.49 2.52 -0.67
CA ARG A 245 35.62 1.57 -1.76
C ARG A 245 35.02 0.23 -1.35
N LEU A 246 34.11 -0.29 -2.20
CA LEU A 246 33.51 -1.63 -2.04
C LEU A 246 34.47 -2.68 -2.65
N ILE A 247 34.79 -3.72 -1.88
CA ILE A 247 35.52 -4.91 -2.30
C ILE A 247 34.54 -6.07 -2.28
N SER A 248 34.13 -6.52 -3.45
CA SER A 248 33.20 -7.64 -3.62
C SER A 248 33.54 -8.39 -4.90
N PRO A 249 33.65 -9.74 -4.85
CA PRO A 249 33.66 -10.61 -3.67
C PRO A 249 34.95 -10.48 -2.85
N VAL A 250 34.84 -10.71 -1.53
CA VAL A 250 36.00 -10.69 -0.63
C VAL A 250 36.80 -11.96 -0.81
N LYS A 251 38.11 -11.80 -1.10
CA LYS A 251 39.03 -12.93 -1.23
C LYS A 251 39.48 -13.48 0.13
N PRO A 252 39.80 -14.79 0.25
CA PRO A 252 40.30 -15.38 1.50
C PRO A 252 41.57 -14.72 2.04
N ASP A 253 42.45 -14.29 1.14
CA ASP A 253 43.75 -13.64 1.41
C ASP A 253 43.66 -12.12 1.64
N GLU A 254 42.45 -11.55 1.62
CA GLU A 254 42.25 -10.11 1.91
C GLU A 254 42.58 -9.82 3.38
N ILE A 255 43.47 -8.85 3.61
CA ILE A 255 43.93 -8.48 4.96
C ILE A 255 42.96 -7.49 5.56
N VAL A 256 42.47 -7.78 6.77
CA VAL A 256 41.55 -6.92 7.53
C VAL A 256 42.33 -5.72 8.11
N LYS A 257 41.79 -4.50 7.93
CA LYS A 257 42.35 -3.25 8.42
C LYS A 257 41.42 -2.55 9.41
N ALA A 258 42.01 -1.65 10.19
CA ALA A 258 41.23 -0.80 11.11
C ALA A 258 40.18 0.01 10.35
N ASN A 259 38.99 0.14 10.92
CA ASN A 259 37.84 0.81 10.35
C ASN A 259 37.22 0.17 9.09
N ASP A 260 37.69 -1.01 8.67
CA ASP A 260 36.99 -1.78 7.65
C ASP A 260 35.56 -2.07 8.12
N LYS A 261 34.64 -2.06 7.18
CA LYS A 261 33.26 -2.50 7.40
C LYS A 261 33.06 -3.81 6.67
N LEU A 262 32.79 -4.84 7.42
CA LEU A 262 32.53 -6.18 6.95
C LEU A 262 31.02 -6.35 6.78
N ILE A 263 30.58 -6.80 5.60
CA ILE A 263 29.20 -7.04 5.29
C ILE A 263 28.98 -8.54 5.17
N PHE A 264 28.23 -9.08 6.12
CA PHE A 264 27.87 -10.49 6.18
C PHE A 264 26.48 -10.70 5.59
N SER A 265 26.27 -11.82 4.89
CA SER A 265 24.97 -12.30 4.43
C SER A 265 24.63 -13.58 5.17
N GLY A 266 23.37 -13.75 5.58
CA GLY A 266 22.89 -14.97 6.21
C GLY A 266 21.80 -14.76 7.24
N ASP A 267 21.61 -15.78 8.11
CA ASP A 267 20.55 -15.82 9.11
C ASP A 267 20.75 -14.75 10.20
N ILE A 268 19.86 -13.77 10.22
CA ILE A 268 19.91 -12.67 11.20
C ILE A 268 19.72 -13.16 12.65
N ALA A 269 19.03 -14.29 12.88
CA ALA A 269 18.90 -14.84 14.21
C ALA A 269 20.26 -15.27 14.81
N LYS A 270 21.25 -15.50 13.96
CA LYS A 270 22.61 -15.87 14.35
C LYS A 270 23.61 -14.70 14.28
N VAL A 271 23.14 -13.48 14.09
CA VAL A 271 24.00 -12.28 14.02
C VAL A 271 24.90 -12.11 15.25
N PHE A 272 24.49 -12.65 16.40
CA PHE A 272 25.29 -12.61 17.63
C PHE A 272 26.61 -13.40 17.54
N ILE A 273 26.77 -14.32 16.56
CA ILE A 273 28.03 -15.01 16.32
C ILE A 273 29.14 -14.01 15.97
N ILE A 274 28.80 -12.87 15.36
CA ILE A 274 29.77 -11.81 15.05
C ILE A 274 30.39 -11.22 16.34
N GLN A 275 29.66 -11.22 17.46
CA GLN A 275 30.16 -10.69 18.74
C GLN A 275 31.26 -11.51 19.37
N GLN A 276 31.45 -12.77 18.96
CA GLN A 276 32.59 -13.58 19.44
C GLN A 276 33.96 -13.09 18.93
N PHE A 277 33.96 -12.23 17.92
CA PHE A 277 35.21 -11.66 17.36
C PHE A 277 35.55 -10.36 18.08
N ASP A 278 36.68 -10.36 18.77
CA ASP A 278 37.14 -9.21 19.54
C ASP A 278 37.38 -7.98 18.66
N GLY A 279 36.75 -6.87 19.03
CA GLY A 279 36.83 -5.60 18.30
C GLY A 279 36.01 -5.55 16.99
N LEU A 280 35.12 -6.51 16.75
CA LEU A 280 34.12 -6.42 15.69
C LEU A 280 32.81 -5.93 16.28
N THR A 281 32.35 -4.74 15.87
CA THR A 281 31.12 -4.11 16.39
C THR A 281 30.05 -3.99 15.32
N LEU A 282 28.85 -4.47 15.59
CA LEU A 282 27.72 -4.31 14.69
C LEU A 282 27.30 -2.84 14.60
N PHE A 283 26.79 -2.42 13.45
CA PHE A 283 26.27 -1.05 13.26
C PHE A 283 25.20 -0.70 14.32
N ALA A 284 24.40 -1.67 14.71
CA ALA A 284 23.41 -1.53 15.78
C ALA A 284 24.05 -1.39 17.19
N GLU A 285 25.20 -2.03 17.43
CA GLU A 285 25.92 -2.02 18.72
C GLU A 285 26.60 -0.69 19.02
N GLN A 286 27.14 -0.02 18.01
CA GLN A 286 27.72 1.33 18.18
C GLN A 286 26.76 2.30 18.87
N ASN A 287 25.53 1.87 19.03
CA ASN A 287 24.43 2.59 19.60
C ASN A 287 23.89 1.96 20.92
N GLY A 288 24.45 0.87 21.43
CA GLY A 288 24.09 0.29 22.74
C GLY A 288 22.73 -0.41 22.81
N LEU A 289 22.23 -0.95 21.70
CA LEU A 289 20.88 -1.54 21.61
C LEU A 289 20.84 -3.04 21.32
N LEU A 290 21.91 -3.77 21.50
CA LEU A 290 21.92 -5.22 21.24
C LEU A 290 21.75 -6.02 22.52
N GLN A 291 20.53 -6.50 22.76
CA GLN A 291 20.24 -7.69 23.54
C GLN A 291 18.89 -8.26 23.11
N GLU A 292 18.86 -9.45 22.52
CA GLU A 292 17.73 -10.38 22.32
C GLU A 292 16.41 -9.87 21.67
N ASN A 293 16.28 -8.57 21.31
CA ASN A 293 15.04 -7.95 20.89
C ASN A 293 15.08 -7.53 19.42
N LEU A 294 15.16 -8.52 18.51
CA LEU A 294 15.02 -8.25 17.08
C LEU A 294 13.54 -8.19 16.69
N THR A 295 13.20 -7.18 15.88
CA THR A 295 11.84 -6.99 15.38
C THR A 295 11.90 -6.70 13.88
N GLU A 296 11.19 -7.49 13.10
CA GLU A 296 11.10 -7.31 11.66
C GLU A 296 9.93 -6.40 11.33
N VAL A 297 10.19 -5.36 10.54
CA VAL A 297 9.18 -4.38 10.13
C VAL A 297 9.23 -4.12 8.63
N LEU A 298 8.08 -3.77 8.07
CA LEU A 298 7.91 -3.32 6.70
C LEU A 298 7.60 -1.81 6.70
N ILE A 299 8.30 -1.03 5.88
CA ILE A 299 8.08 0.41 5.75
C ILE A 299 6.75 0.67 5.06
N LYS A 300 5.88 1.44 5.73
CA LYS A 300 4.60 1.90 5.17
C LYS A 300 4.82 2.96 4.08
N PRO A 301 3.93 3.05 3.09
CA PRO A 301 4.00 4.07 2.04
C PRO A 301 3.95 5.51 2.55
N ASP A 302 3.19 5.75 3.62
CA ASP A 302 3.04 7.04 4.29
C ASP A 302 4.09 7.29 5.38
N SER A 303 5.16 6.48 5.40
CA SER A 303 6.19 6.59 6.42
C SER A 303 7.03 7.86 6.26
N SER A 304 7.19 8.59 7.35
CA SER A 304 7.93 9.84 7.41
C SER A 304 9.46 9.70 7.22
N VAL A 305 9.95 8.46 7.09
CA VAL A 305 11.37 8.16 6.84
C VAL A 305 11.68 7.90 5.37
N ILE A 306 10.67 7.74 4.52
CA ILE A 306 10.86 7.55 3.08
C ILE A 306 11.62 8.73 2.46
N GLY A 307 12.50 8.44 1.50
CA GLY A 307 13.33 9.42 0.81
C GLY A 307 14.48 9.97 1.65
N LYS A 308 14.66 9.51 2.89
CA LYS A 308 15.76 9.89 3.77
C LYS A 308 16.72 8.73 3.96
N THR A 309 18.01 9.05 4.15
CA THR A 309 18.96 8.03 4.60
C THR A 309 18.72 7.70 6.07
N LEU A 310 19.14 6.49 6.51
CA LEU A 310 19.03 6.12 7.93
C LEU A 310 19.67 7.17 8.85
N LYS A 311 20.80 7.73 8.45
CA LYS A 311 21.48 8.81 9.21
C LYS A 311 20.63 10.07 9.33
N ARG A 312 20.03 10.53 8.21
CA ARG A 312 19.22 11.77 8.19
C ARG A 312 17.84 11.59 8.78
N SER A 313 17.33 10.37 8.86
CA SER A 313 16.00 10.09 9.39
C SER A 313 15.91 10.28 10.91
N GLY A 314 17.04 10.29 11.63
CA GLY A 314 17.07 10.27 13.09
C GLY A 314 16.43 9.00 13.65
N PHE A 315 16.57 7.88 12.97
CA PHE A 315 15.80 6.65 13.16
C PHE A 315 15.76 6.20 14.63
N ARG A 316 16.93 6.19 15.29
CA ARG A 316 17.06 5.76 16.67
C ARG A 316 16.30 6.66 17.66
N ALA A 317 16.51 7.96 17.57
CA ALA A 317 15.86 8.92 18.47
C ALA A 317 14.32 8.89 18.32
N ARG A 318 13.84 8.64 17.09
CA ARG A 318 12.40 8.61 16.78
C ARG A 318 11.71 7.34 17.22
N PHE A 319 12.37 6.18 17.09
CA PHE A 319 11.73 4.88 17.24
C PHE A 319 12.30 4.05 18.38
N ASP A 320 13.36 4.51 19.05
CA ASP A 320 14.11 3.72 20.04
C ASP A 320 14.54 2.36 19.46
N ALA A 321 15.06 2.40 18.23
CA ALA A 321 15.47 1.22 17.49
C ALA A 321 16.66 1.52 16.57
N ALA A 322 17.52 0.54 16.33
CA ALA A 322 18.59 0.61 15.36
C ALA A 322 18.34 -0.39 14.23
N VAL A 323 18.58 0.02 12.97
CA VAL A 323 18.45 -0.88 11.82
C VAL A 323 19.67 -1.77 11.76
N VAL A 324 19.45 -3.07 11.77
CA VAL A 324 20.50 -4.12 11.68
C VAL A 324 20.67 -4.54 10.23
N ALA A 325 19.56 -4.65 9.47
CA ALA A 325 19.57 -5.08 8.08
C ALA A 325 18.39 -4.49 7.29
N ILE A 326 18.56 -4.38 5.95
CA ILE A 326 17.53 -3.91 5.01
C ILE A 326 17.46 -4.88 3.84
N ARG A 327 16.21 -5.22 3.45
CA ARG A 327 15.91 -5.99 2.24
C ARG A 327 14.91 -5.22 1.38
N ARG A 328 15.16 -5.19 0.06
CA ARG A 328 14.30 -4.53 -0.94
C ARG A 328 14.12 -5.42 -2.15
N GLU A 329 12.90 -5.53 -2.66
CA GLU A 329 12.57 -6.29 -3.88
C GLU A 329 13.13 -7.72 -3.89
N GLY A 330 13.09 -8.38 -2.72
CA GLY A 330 13.62 -9.73 -2.54
C GLY A 330 15.15 -9.84 -2.56
N GLY A 331 15.86 -8.72 -2.77
CA GLY A 331 17.33 -8.65 -2.75
C GLY A 331 17.87 -7.90 -1.53
N ASN A 332 19.05 -8.30 -1.09
CA ASN A 332 19.77 -7.59 -0.05
C ASN A 332 20.43 -6.34 -0.62
N LEU A 333 20.28 -5.20 0.06
CA LEU A 333 20.94 -3.97 -0.35
C LEU A 333 22.40 -4.00 0.10
N SER A 334 23.32 -3.92 -0.87
CA SER A 334 24.77 -3.83 -0.59
C SER A 334 25.17 -2.40 -0.20
N GLY A 335 26.27 -2.26 0.55
CA GLY A 335 26.87 -0.98 0.89
C GLY A 335 26.65 -0.55 2.35
N LYS A 336 26.87 0.75 2.64
CA LYS A 336 26.73 1.31 3.99
C LYS A 336 25.26 1.49 4.35
N LEU A 337 24.75 0.72 5.32
CA LEU A 337 23.37 0.83 5.81
C LEU A 337 22.95 2.29 6.10
N GLY A 338 23.84 3.04 6.75
CA GLY A 338 23.55 4.43 7.12
C GLY A 338 23.30 5.40 5.95
N ASP A 339 23.79 5.08 4.75
CA ASP A 339 23.69 5.92 3.55
C ASP A 339 22.57 5.44 2.61
N ILE A 340 21.93 4.30 2.91
CA ILE A 340 20.79 3.78 2.14
C ILE A 340 19.60 4.70 2.32
N VAL A 341 19.00 5.11 1.21
CA VAL A 341 17.75 5.86 1.18
C VAL A 341 16.58 4.90 1.36
N ILE A 342 15.80 5.09 2.41
CA ILE A 342 14.64 4.26 2.75
C ILE A 342 13.53 4.46 1.71
N GLN A 343 12.93 3.36 1.26
CA GLN A 343 11.80 3.36 0.34
C GLN A 343 10.58 2.67 0.95
N SER A 344 9.43 2.93 0.36
CA SER A 344 8.20 2.18 0.68
C SER A 344 8.39 0.70 0.35
N GLY A 345 7.94 -0.18 1.25
CA GLY A 345 8.05 -1.62 1.05
C GLY A 345 9.41 -2.21 1.43
N ASP A 346 10.35 -1.42 1.95
CA ASP A 346 11.58 -1.97 2.52
C ASP A 346 11.28 -2.80 3.76
N PHE A 347 11.86 -3.99 3.84
CA PHE A 347 11.92 -4.79 5.07
C PHE A 347 13.15 -4.37 5.88
N LEU A 348 12.92 -4.00 7.12
CA LEU A 348 13.98 -3.69 8.06
C LEU A 348 13.98 -4.69 9.21
N VAL A 349 15.16 -5.14 9.61
CA VAL A 349 15.37 -5.79 10.90
C VAL A 349 15.86 -4.75 11.87
N LEU A 350 15.17 -4.60 12.97
CA LEU A 350 15.43 -3.62 14.00
C LEU A 350 15.91 -4.31 15.28
N ALA A 351 16.98 -3.81 15.87
CA ALA A 351 17.29 -4.03 17.28
C ALA A 351 16.52 -2.96 18.07
N VAL A 352 15.55 -3.39 18.89
CA VAL A 352 14.63 -2.48 19.57
C VAL A 352 14.99 -2.25 21.02
N GLY A 353 14.87 -1.01 21.47
CA GLY A 353 15.04 -0.61 22.85
C GLY A 353 13.79 -0.85 23.71
N LYS A 354 13.90 -0.59 25.01
CA LYS A 354 12.81 -0.81 25.99
C LYS A 354 11.57 0.05 25.70
N ASP A 355 11.79 1.24 25.14
CA ASP A 355 10.71 2.19 24.87
C ASP A 355 10.09 2.02 23.47
N PHE A 356 10.60 1.10 22.64
CA PHE A 356 10.11 0.87 21.29
C PHE A 356 8.60 0.65 21.26
N SER A 357 8.09 -0.32 22.02
CA SER A 357 6.66 -0.68 22.02
C SER A 357 5.74 0.47 22.46
N SER A 358 6.25 1.37 23.31
CA SER A 358 5.50 2.55 23.81
C SER A 358 5.48 3.72 22.82
N ARG A 359 6.33 3.72 21.78
CA ARG A 359 6.40 4.81 20.80
C ARG A 359 5.14 4.88 19.95
N THR A 360 4.46 6.00 20.01
CA THR A 360 3.17 6.22 19.34
C THR A 360 3.25 6.39 17.82
N ASN A 361 4.46 6.56 17.27
CA ASN A 361 4.71 6.78 15.86
C ASN A 361 5.03 5.49 15.07
N LEU A 362 5.17 4.34 15.74
CA LEU A 362 5.51 3.08 15.09
C LEU A 362 4.46 2.68 14.05
N SER A 363 3.22 2.66 14.45
CA SER A 363 2.10 2.24 13.61
C SER A 363 1.84 3.14 12.40
N LYS A 364 2.34 4.39 12.41
CA LYS A 364 2.32 5.26 11.23
C LYS A 364 3.41 4.88 10.23
N ASN A 365 4.57 4.41 10.71
CA ASN A 365 5.75 4.24 9.87
C ASN A 365 5.98 2.79 9.44
N PHE A 366 5.51 1.81 10.25
CA PHE A 366 5.84 0.40 10.08
C PHE A 366 4.62 -0.51 10.14
N TYR A 367 4.67 -1.59 9.37
CA TYR A 367 3.95 -2.83 9.68
C TYR A 367 4.92 -3.76 10.39
N ILE A 368 4.59 -4.16 11.62
CA ILE A 368 5.42 -5.08 12.39
C ILE A 368 5.09 -6.50 11.94
N ILE A 369 6.08 -7.20 11.40
CA ILE A 369 5.94 -8.55 10.83
C ILE A 369 6.22 -9.61 11.89
N SER A 370 7.31 -9.45 12.64
CA SER A 370 7.69 -10.37 13.73
C SER A 370 8.31 -9.60 14.89
N GLY A 371 8.38 -10.20 16.07
CA GLY A 371 9.00 -9.60 17.26
C GLY A 371 8.06 -8.77 18.12
N HIS A 372 8.59 -7.74 18.78
CA HIS A 372 7.86 -6.91 19.73
C HIS A 372 6.79 -6.05 19.06
N GLN A 373 5.56 -6.21 19.50
CA GLN A 373 4.41 -5.45 18.97
C GLN A 373 4.12 -4.23 19.86
N PRO A 374 3.63 -3.11 19.26
CA PRO A 374 3.24 -1.94 20.05
C PRO A 374 2.10 -2.28 21.01
N ASP A 375 2.14 -1.72 22.22
CA ASP A 375 1.12 -1.86 23.28
C ASP A 375 -0.25 -1.22 22.92
N ASN A 376 -0.40 -0.69 21.70
CA ASN A 376 -1.57 0.09 21.27
C ASN A 376 -2.74 -0.74 20.74
N MET A 377 -2.80 -2.04 21.03
CA MET A 377 -3.95 -2.88 20.65
C MET A 377 -5.15 -2.62 21.55
N LEU A 378 -6.32 -2.51 20.93
CA LEU A 378 -7.57 -2.46 21.68
C LEU A 378 -7.84 -3.82 22.34
N SER A 379 -8.26 -3.82 23.60
CA SER A 379 -8.56 -5.04 24.36
C SER A 379 -9.90 -4.94 25.09
N GLY A 380 -10.47 -6.10 25.39
CA GLY A 380 -11.69 -6.20 26.18
C GLY A 380 -12.93 -5.65 25.48
N TRP A 381 -13.70 -4.79 26.16
CA TRP A 381 -14.95 -4.23 25.64
C TRP A 381 -14.73 -3.22 24.51
N ARG A 382 -13.60 -2.51 24.49
CA ARG A 382 -13.27 -1.52 23.45
C ARG A 382 -13.09 -2.16 22.06
N ASP A 383 -12.52 -3.36 22.03
CA ASP A 383 -12.38 -4.17 20.81
C ASP A 383 -13.76 -4.50 20.21
N LYS A 384 -14.68 -5.01 21.06
CA LYS A 384 -16.05 -5.30 20.65
C LYS A 384 -16.83 -4.04 20.25
N PHE A 385 -16.70 -2.96 21.04
CA PHE A 385 -17.36 -1.69 20.79
C PHE A 385 -16.98 -1.10 19.42
N THR A 386 -15.71 -1.15 19.07
CA THR A 386 -15.23 -0.66 17.76
C THR A 386 -15.93 -1.40 16.62
N VAL A 387 -16.02 -2.71 16.67
CA VAL A 387 -16.61 -3.48 15.57
C VAL A 387 -18.13 -3.40 15.54
N ILE A 388 -18.78 -3.65 16.67
CA ILE A 388 -20.25 -3.62 16.77
C ILE A 388 -20.76 -2.20 16.54
N GLY A 389 -20.09 -1.18 17.09
CA GLY A 389 -20.45 0.22 16.91
C GLY A 389 -20.40 0.66 15.45
N PHE A 390 -19.40 0.24 14.70
CA PHE A 390 -19.32 0.54 13.27
C PHE A 390 -20.44 -0.13 12.48
N LEU A 391 -20.65 -1.44 12.69
CA LEU A 391 -21.74 -2.15 12.02
C LEU A 391 -23.11 -1.54 12.36
N ALA A 392 -23.31 -1.15 13.62
CA ALA A 392 -24.51 -0.42 14.04
C ALA A 392 -24.63 0.93 13.33
N THR A 393 -23.53 1.67 13.18
CA THR A 393 -23.51 2.96 12.46
C THR A 393 -23.95 2.80 11.01
N LEU A 394 -23.44 1.78 10.31
CA LEU A 394 -23.84 1.46 8.95
C LEU A 394 -25.33 1.05 8.88
N MET A 395 -25.77 0.19 9.80
CA MET A 395 -27.18 -0.24 9.84
C MET A 395 -28.12 0.93 10.11
N VAL A 396 -27.76 1.84 11.01
CA VAL A 396 -28.54 3.04 11.30
C VAL A 396 -28.62 3.94 10.07
N SER A 397 -27.50 4.17 9.37
CA SER A 397 -27.48 4.95 8.13
C SER A 397 -28.41 4.36 7.06
N ILE A 398 -28.40 3.03 6.87
CA ILE A 398 -29.19 2.34 5.84
C ILE A 398 -30.68 2.31 6.24
N VAL A 399 -31.01 1.84 7.45
CA VAL A 399 -32.40 1.62 7.89
C VAL A 399 -33.17 2.93 8.03
N PHE A 400 -32.52 3.97 8.55
CA PHE A 400 -33.16 5.28 8.76
C PHE A 400 -32.87 6.27 7.63
N SER A 401 -32.22 5.86 6.55
CA SER A 401 -31.85 6.72 5.41
C SER A 401 -31.12 8.01 5.83
N LEU A 402 -30.33 7.93 6.92
CA LEU A 402 -29.55 9.06 7.41
C LEU A 402 -28.25 9.21 6.62
N SER A 403 -27.79 10.46 6.47
CA SER A 403 -26.48 10.72 5.85
C SER A 403 -25.37 9.93 6.56
N LEU A 404 -24.61 9.17 5.79
CA LEU A 404 -23.47 8.42 6.30
C LEU A 404 -22.47 9.34 7.01
N LEU A 405 -22.23 10.54 6.47
CA LEU A 405 -21.38 11.56 7.09
C LEU A 405 -21.82 11.87 8.53
N THR A 406 -23.12 12.11 8.73
CA THR A 406 -23.69 12.42 10.06
C THR A 406 -23.48 11.25 11.01
N CYS A 407 -23.79 10.03 10.60
CA CYS A 407 -23.62 8.83 11.41
C CYS A 407 -22.15 8.60 11.79
N LEU A 408 -21.21 8.84 10.87
CA LEU A 408 -19.77 8.70 11.12
C LEU A 408 -19.23 9.76 12.09
N ILE A 409 -19.74 11.00 12.06
CA ILE A 409 -19.39 12.05 13.03
C ILE A 409 -19.79 11.62 14.45
N PHE A 410 -21.02 11.11 14.64
CA PHE A 410 -21.46 10.59 15.93
C PHE A 410 -20.60 9.40 16.39
N TYR A 411 -20.30 8.47 15.48
CA TYR A 411 -19.48 7.32 15.81
C TYR A 411 -18.03 7.70 16.14
N LEU A 412 -17.43 8.64 15.40
CA LEU A 412 -16.09 9.16 15.71
C LEU A 412 -16.08 9.82 17.11
N THR A 413 -17.12 10.60 17.43
CA THR A 413 -17.26 11.21 18.77
C THR A 413 -17.36 10.13 19.85
N ALA A 414 -18.11 9.05 19.61
CA ALA A 414 -18.18 7.91 20.53
C ALA A 414 -16.84 7.20 20.69
N LEU A 415 -16.05 7.04 19.62
CA LEU A 415 -14.70 6.46 19.69
C LEU A 415 -13.73 7.33 20.51
N ILE A 416 -13.85 8.66 20.40
CA ILE A 416 -13.02 9.59 21.17
C ILE A 416 -13.41 9.55 22.66
N THR A 417 -14.70 9.62 23.00
CA THR A 417 -15.20 9.61 24.37
C THR A 417 -14.89 8.31 25.09
N THR A 418 -14.95 7.17 24.40
CA THR A 418 -14.61 5.85 24.93
C THR A 418 -13.10 5.58 24.95
N LYS A 419 -12.27 6.54 24.53
CA LYS A 419 -10.81 6.42 24.44
C LYS A 419 -10.35 5.26 23.53
N CYS A 420 -11.18 4.86 22.57
CA CYS A 420 -10.77 3.94 21.51
C CYS A 420 -9.87 4.65 20.48
N LEU A 421 -10.06 5.97 20.33
CA LEU A 421 -9.27 6.84 19.46
C LEU A 421 -8.89 8.11 20.25
N ASN A 422 -7.62 8.52 20.14
CA ASN A 422 -7.13 9.74 20.79
C ASN A 422 -7.05 10.89 19.76
N ILE A 423 -7.29 12.13 20.20
CA ILE A 423 -7.18 13.33 19.37
C ILE A 423 -5.76 13.46 18.76
N ASN A 424 -4.72 13.11 19.51
CA ASN A 424 -3.36 13.10 19.00
C ASN A 424 -3.13 12.06 17.90
N GLU A 425 -3.85 10.94 17.94
CA GLU A 425 -3.83 9.93 16.88
C GLU A 425 -4.54 10.44 15.64
N ILE A 426 -5.67 11.13 15.77
CA ILE A 426 -6.37 11.79 14.65
C ILE A 426 -5.41 12.75 13.94
N LYS A 427 -4.75 13.64 14.67
CA LYS A 427 -3.79 14.60 14.09
C LYS A 427 -2.64 13.92 13.33
N ARG A 428 -2.15 12.78 13.84
CA ARG A 428 -1.03 12.04 13.23
C ARG A 428 -1.46 11.16 12.06
N ARG A 429 -2.73 10.72 12.05
CA ARG A 429 -3.29 9.76 11.09
C ARG A 429 -4.22 10.40 10.06
N PHE A 430 -4.37 11.73 10.14
CA PHE A 430 -5.14 12.46 9.14
C PHE A 430 -4.57 12.13 7.74
N PRO A 431 -5.39 11.62 6.79
CA PRO A 431 -4.92 11.18 5.48
C PRO A 431 -4.71 12.36 4.54
N ILE A 432 -3.70 13.22 4.85
CA ILE A 432 -3.46 14.47 4.14
C ILE A 432 -3.14 14.26 2.66
N GLU A 433 -2.48 13.15 2.33
CA GLU A 433 -2.13 12.79 0.95
C GLU A 433 -3.39 12.52 0.12
N ILE A 434 -4.30 11.68 0.64
CA ILE A 434 -5.57 11.37 -0.05
C ILE A 434 -6.43 12.63 -0.11
N TRP A 435 -6.47 13.42 0.98
CA TRP A 435 -7.22 14.68 1.00
C TRP A 435 -6.71 15.66 -0.07
N LEU A 436 -5.39 15.83 -0.24
CA LEU A 436 -4.80 16.67 -1.28
C LEU A 436 -5.09 16.15 -2.68
N ILE A 437 -5.01 14.84 -2.91
CA ILE A 437 -5.32 14.25 -4.22
C ILE A 437 -6.77 14.54 -4.61
N VAL A 438 -7.71 14.29 -3.70
CA VAL A 438 -9.15 14.47 -4.00
C VAL A 438 -9.49 15.95 -4.18
N LEU A 439 -9.04 16.81 -3.27
CA LEU A 439 -9.20 18.27 -3.39
C LEU A 439 -8.71 18.76 -4.76
N SER A 440 -7.50 18.36 -5.13
CA SER A 440 -6.89 18.83 -6.38
C SER A 440 -7.55 18.21 -7.62
N ALA A 441 -8.02 16.97 -7.53
CA ALA A 441 -8.75 16.33 -8.63
C ALA A 441 -10.12 17.02 -8.86
N LEU A 442 -10.85 17.34 -7.79
CA LEU A 442 -12.07 18.16 -7.87
C LEU A 442 -11.77 19.53 -8.48
N THR A 443 -10.70 20.18 -8.05
CA THR A 443 -10.27 21.48 -8.60
C THR A 443 -9.93 21.39 -10.09
N LEU A 444 -9.23 20.35 -10.52
CA LEU A 444 -8.94 20.10 -11.93
C LEU A 444 -10.22 19.84 -12.75
N ALA A 445 -11.17 19.09 -12.20
CA ALA A 445 -12.45 18.84 -12.85
C ALA A 445 -13.24 20.15 -13.03
N THR A 446 -13.37 20.97 -11.97
CA THR A 446 -13.97 22.31 -12.04
C THR A 446 -13.25 23.19 -13.06
N ALA A 447 -11.91 23.15 -13.13
CA ALA A 447 -11.14 23.90 -14.11
C ALA A 447 -11.41 23.45 -15.57
N LEU A 448 -11.56 22.14 -15.81
CA LEU A 448 -11.95 21.60 -17.13
C LEU A 448 -13.33 22.08 -17.56
N GLU A 449 -14.27 22.18 -16.64
CA GLU A 449 -15.63 22.70 -16.87
C GLU A 449 -15.58 24.21 -17.15
N ASN A 450 -14.99 25.00 -16.28
CA ASN A 450 -14.91 26.47 -16.37
C ASN A 450 -14.19 26.93 -17.65
N THR A 451 -13.17 26.19 -18.11
CA THR A 451 -12.44 26.52 -19.35
C THR A 451 -13.14 26.02 -20.62
N GLY A 452 -14.21 25.23 -20.48
CA GLY A 452 -14.92 24.60 -21.59
C GLY A 452 -14.15 23.46 -22.29
N VAL A 453 -13.04 22.99 -21.71
CA VAL A 453 -12.28 21.84 -22.25
C VAL A 453 -13.13 20.56 -22.15
N ALA A 454 -13.93 20.42 -21.10
CA ALA A 454 -14.86 19.30 -20.93
C ALA A 454 -15.82 19.18 -22.12
N VAL A 455 -16.41 20.29 -22.57
CA VAL A 455 -17.33 20.34 -23.72
C VAL A 455 -16.59 19.98 -25.02
N LEU A 456 -15.39 20.52 -25.24
CA LEU A 456 -14.58 20.17 -26.41
C LEU A 456 -14.21 18.69 -26.46
N LEU A 457 -13.84 18.11 -25.33
CA LEU A 457 -13.58 16.67 -25.26
C LEU A 457 -14.83 15.87 -25.60
N ALA A 458 -15.99 16.30 -25.08
CA ALA A 458 -17.26 15.69 -25.36
C ALA A 458 -17.64 15.74 -26.84
N GLU A 459 -17.49 16.89 -27.52
CA GLU A 459 -17.76 17.06 -28.94
C GLU A 459 -16.83 16.19 -29.81
N ASN A 460 -15.52 16.19 -29.54
CA ASN A 460 -14.58 15.38 -30.30
C ASN A 460 -14.80 13.87 -30.10
N ILE A 461 -15.13 13.45 -28.89
CA ILE A 461 -15.46 12.05 -28.58
C ILE A 461 -16.76 11.65 -29.26
N ASN A 462 -17.77 12.51 -29.28
CA ASN A 462 -19.01 12.26 -30.02
C ASN A 462 -18.75 12.01 -31.52
N VAL A 463 -17.85 12.79 -32.13
CA VAL A 463 -17.43 12.58 -33.52
C VAL A 463 -16.71 11.24 -33.71
N LEU A 464 -15.80 10.89 -32.78
CA LEU A 464 -15.05 9.63 -32.84
C LEU A 464 -15.94 8.40 -32.58
N LEU A 465 -16.98 8.57 -31.75
CA LEU A 465 -17.92 7.51 -31.37
C LEU A 465 -19.20 7.52 -32.22
N GLN A 466 -19.27 8.35 -33.30
CA GLN A 466 -20.44 8.35 -34.17
C GLN A 466 -20.74 6.93 -34.69
N GLY A 467 -21.93 6.43 -34.37
CA GLY A 467 -22.37 5.08 -34.72
C GLY A 467 -21.92 3.96 -33.77
N GLN A 468 -21.15 4.26 -32.72
CA GLN A 468 -20.75 3.30 -31.70
C GLN A 468 -21.72 3.33 -30.51
N SER A 469 -21.86 2.19 -29.83
CA SER A 469 -22.72 2.09 -28.65
C SER A 469 -22.07 2.73 -27.42
N ALA A 470 -22.89 3.21 -26.46
CA ALA A 470 -22.40 3.68 -25.16
C ALA A 470 -21.56 2.60 -24.43
N TYR A 471 -21.89 1.33 -24.66
CA TYR A 471 -21.10 0.20 -24.15
C TYR A 471 -19.68 0.18 -24.70
N PHE A 472 -19.46 0.52 -25.96
CA PHE A 472 -18.10 0.58 -26.53
C PHE A 472 -17.26 1.68 -25.86
N ALA A 473 -17.85 2.85 -25.61
CA ALA A 473 -17.20 3.93 -24.86
C ALA A 473 -16.86 3.50 -23.42
N LEU A 474 -17.78 2.79 -22.75
CA LEU A 474 -17.56 2.24 -21.41
C LEU A 474 -16.38 1.26 -21.38
N VAL A 475 -16.27 0.37 -22.38
CA VAL A 475 -15.14 -0.56 -22.51
C VAL A 475 -13.82 0.19 -22.64
N ILE A 476 -13.78 1.23 -23.48
CA ILE A 476 -12.57 2.04 -23.66
C ILE A 476 -12.17 2.72 -22.34
N ILE A 477 -13.11 3.34 -21.63
CA ILE A 477 -12.85 4.00 -20.34
C ILE A 477 -12.34 3.00 -19.30
N PHE A 478 -12.96 1.83 -19.21
CA PHE A 478 -12.51 0.78 -18.30
C PHE A 478 -11.09 0.33 -18.61
N LEU A 479 -10.79 0.00 -19.88
CA LEU A 479 -9.46 -0.45 -20.30
C LEU A 479 -8.40 0.65 -20.15
N LEU A 480 -8.73 1.90 -20.47
CA LEU A 480 -7.85 3.05 -20.25
C LEU A 480 -7.52 3.19 -18.75
N THR A 481 -8.53 3.11 -17.89
CA THR A 481 -8.34 3.20 -16.44
C THR A 481 -7.49 2.05 -15.92
N LEU A 482 -7.77 0.83 -16.39
CA LEU A 482 -7.00 -0.37 -16.04
C LEU A 482 -5.53 -0.24 -16.47
N PHE A 483 -5.27 0.29 -17.67
CA PHE A 483 -3.92 0.53 -18.14
C PHE A 483 -3.20 1.60 -17.31
N ILE A 484 -3.88 2.71 -17.03
CA ILE A 484 -3.31 3.80 -16.22
C ILE A 484 -2.97 3.33 -14.81
N THR A 485 -3.82 2.53 -14.16
CA THR A 485 -3.57 2.04 -12.78
C THR A 485 -2.38 1.10 -12.69
N GLU A 486 -2.00 0.42 -13.77
CA GLU A 486 -0.77 -0.39 -13.79
C GLU A 486 0.51 0.47 -13.92
N LEU A 487 0.38 1.74 -14.36
CA LEU A 487 1.48 2.68 -14.54
C LEU A 487 1.65 3.65 -13.37
N ILE A 488 0.53 4.05 -12.73
CA ILE A 488 0.51 4.99 -11.60
C ILE A 488 -0.31 4.39 -10.45
N THR A 489 -0.42 5.11 -9.33
CA THR A 489 -1.23 4.61 -8.19
C THR A 489 -2.73 4.58 -8.53
N ASN A 490 -3.46 3.61 -8.01
CA ASN A 490 -4.90 3.44 -8.19
C ASN A 490 -5.72 4.70 -7.84
N ASN A 491 -5.35 5.41 -6.77
CA ASN A 491 -6.01 6.66 -6.37
C ASN A 491 -5.81 7.77 -7.41
N ALA A 492 -4.60 7.88 -7.95
CA ALA A 492 -4.28 8.87 -8.97
C ALA A 492 -4.99 8.53 -10.31
N ALA A 493 -5.06 7.25 -10.67
CA ALA A 493 -5.77 6.79 -11.86
C ALA A 493 -7.27 7.12 -11.78
N ALA A 494 -7.92 6.82 -10.66
CA ALA A 494 -9.33 7.14 -10.42
C ALA A 494 -9.58 8.65 -10.51
N ALA A 495 -8.78 9.46 -9.82
CA ALA A 495 -8.92 10.91 -9.77
C ALA A 495 -8.73 11.57 -11.15
N LEU A 496 -7.82 11.03 -11.98
CA LEU A 496 -7.51 11.57 -13.30
C LEU A 496 -8.57 11.20 -14.34
N VAL A 497 -9.05 9.95 -14.31
CA VAL A 497 -9.96 9.44 -15.36
C VAL A 497 -11.42 9.77 -15.08
N PHE A 498 -11.81 9.98 -13.82
CA PHE A 498 -13.20 10.28 -13.46
C PHE A 498 -13.79 11.45 -14.25
N PRO A 499 -13.17 12.66 -14.32
CA PRO A 499 -13.75 13.77 -15.07
C PRO A 499 -13.95 13.46 -16.54
N ILE A 500 -13.04 12.70 -17.14
CA ILE A 500 -13.13 12.27 -18.55
C ILE A 500 -14.34 11.36 -18.74
N ALA A 501 -14.47 10.33 -17.88
CA ALA A 501 -15.54 9.34 -17.95
C ALA A 501 -16.91 9.98 -17.73
N PHE A 502 -17.01 10.88 -16.75
CA PHE A 502 -18.24 11.61 -16.43
C PHE A 502 -18.71 12.48 -17.60
N ASN A 503 -17.80 13.28 -18.18
CA ASN A 503 -18.13 14.15 -19.31
C ASN A 503 -18.44 13.38 -20.60
N ILE A 504 -17.80 12.21 -20.83
CA ILE A 504 -18.16 11.33 -21.96
C ILE A 504 -19.59 10.83 -21.83
N ALA A 505 -20.02 10.41 -20.65
CA ALA A 505 -21.38 9.96 -20.44
C ALA A 505 -22.40 11.07 -20.70
N LEU A 506 -22.14 12.29 -20.21
CA LEU A 506 -22.98 13.46 -20.46
C LEU A 506 -23.05 13.78 -21.97
N ALA A 507 -21.93 13.72 -22.69
CA ALA A 507 -21.87 13.96 -24.13
C ALA A 507 -22.68 12.93 -24.94
N LEU A 508 -22.70 11.67 -24.49
CA LEU A 508 -23.48 10.61 -25.11
C LEU A 508 -24.98 10.67 -24.71
N GLY A 509 -25.36 11.56 -23.78
CA GLY A 509 -26.73 11.66 -23.29
C GLY A 509 -27.20 10.45 -22.50
N VAL A 510 -26.28 9.72 -21.85
CA VAL A 510 -26.55 8.52 -21.06
C VAL A 510 -26.23 8.74 -19.57
N SER A 511 -26.69 7.82 -18.72
CA SER A 511 -26.38 7.88 -17.28
C SER A 511 -24.85 7.85 -17.06
N PRO A 512 -24.29 8.78 -16.25
CA PRO A 512 -22.85 8.75 -15.91
C PRO A 512 -22.47 7.59 -14.99
N LEU A 513 -23.42 6.99 -14.28
CA LEU A 513 -23.16 6.02 -13.23
C LEU A 513 -22.37 4.78 -13.72
N PRO A 514 -22.73 4.10 -14.85
CA PRO A 514 -21.94 2.97 -15.34
C PRO A 514 -20.49 3.37 -15.70
N PHE A 515 -20.27 4.58 -16.23
CA PHE A 515 -18.93 5.08 -16.57
C PHE A 515 -18.10 5.37 -15.33
N VAL A 516 -18.70 5.98 -14.33
CA VAL A 516 -18.08 6.25 -13.03
C VAL A 516 -17.69 4.95 -12.33
N MET A 517 -18.59 3.96 -12.36
CA MET A 517 -18.30 2.63 -11.82
C MET A 517 -17.23 1.89 -12.62
N ALA A 518 -17.18 2.07 -13.95
CA ALA A 518 -16.11 1.52 -14.77
C ALA A 518 -14.73 2.07 -14.36
N VAL A 519 -14.65 3.36 -14.02
CA VAL A 519 -13.43 3.98 -13.49
C VAL A 519 -13.08 3.39 -12.11
N ALA A 520 -14.04 3.24 -11.21
CA ALA A 520 -13.82 2.69 -9.87
C ALA A 520 -13.25 1.27 -9.92
N PHE A 521 -13.88 0.38 -10.71
CA PHE A 521 -13.42 -1.00 -10.89
C PHE A 521 -12.12 -1.06 -11.71
N GLY A 522 -11.98 -0.27 -12.76
CA GLY A 522 -10.77 -0.21 -13.59
C GLY A 522 -9.56 0.22 -12.77
N ALA A 523 -9.68 1.28 -11.97
CA ALA A 523 -8.60 1.77 -11.12
C ALA A 523 -8.22 0.79 -10.00
N SER A 524 -9.16 -0.06 -9.55
CA SER A 524 -8.91 -1.08 -8.53
C SER A 524 -8.34 -2.38 -9.11
N GLY A 525 -8.35 -2.58 -10.43
CA GLY A 525 -8.04 -3.84 -11.12
C GLY A 525 -6.55 -4.13 -11.35
N SER A 526 -5.64 -3.70 -10.48
CA SER A 526 -4.20 -3.91 -10.66
C SER A 526 -3.76 -5.31 -10.22
N PHE A 527 -3.60 -6.21 -11.19
CA PHE A 527 -3.17 -7.59 -10.97
C PHE A 527 -1.90 -7.99 -11.72
N ILE A 528 -1.45 -7.21 -12.71
CA ILE A 528 -0.36 -7.57 -13.62
C ILE A 528 0.98 -7.07 -13.09
N SER A 529 0.99 -5.88 -12.49
CA SER A 529 2.19 -5.24 -11.95
C SER A 529 2.22 -5.28 -10.41
N PRO A 530 3.38 -5.50 -9.79
CA PRO A 530 3.51 -5.31 -8.36
C PRO A 530 3.39 -3.85 -7.93
N TYR A 531 3.65 -2.90 -8.83
CA TYR A 531 3.80 -1.48 -8.48
C TYR A 531 2.47 -0.70 -8.44
N GLY A 532 1.44 -1.17 -9.15
CA GLY A 532 0.15 -0.48 -9.24
C GLY A 532 -0.68 -0.50 -7.95
N TYR A 533 -0.38 -1.42 -7.01
CA TYR A 533 -1.10 -1.54 -5.76
C TYR A 533 -0.19 -1.84 -4.56
N GLN A 534 -0.40 -1.15 -3.44
CA GLN A 534 0.46 -1.27 -2.24
C GLN A 534 0.56 -2.70 -1.71
N THR A 535 -0.55 -3.46 -1.71
CA THR A 535 -0.57 -4.84 -1.25
C THR A 535 0.25 -5.75 -2.15
N ASN A 536 0.30 -5.47 -3.45
CA ASN A 536 1.13 -6.19 -4.41
C ASN A 536 2.61 -5.99 -4.11
N VAL A 537 3.06 -4.74 -3.87
CA VAL A 537 4.45 -4.44 -3.46
C VAL A 537 4.83 -5.22 -2.20
N MET A 538 3.92 -5.25 -1.21
CA MET A 538 4.17 -5.96 0.05
C MET A 538 4.38 -7.46 -0.16
N VAL A 539 3.49 -8.12 -0.89
CA VAL A 539 3.60 -9.57 -1.12
C VAL A 539 4.73 -9.90 -2.10
N TYR A 540 5.02 -9.01 -3.06
CA TYR A 540 6.16 -9.13 -3.97
C TYR A 540 7.46 -9.24 -3.18
N ASN A 541 7.68 -8.32 -2.24
CA ASN A 541 8.85 -8.31 -1.37
C ASN A 541 8.82 -9.46 -0.35
N ALA A 542 7.65 -9.74 0.25
CA ALA A 542 7.52 -10.79 1.26
C ALA A 542 7.68 -12.19 0.70
N GLY A 543 7.25 -12.40 -0.55
CA GLY A 543 7.26 -13.68 -1.26
C GLY A 543 8.46 -13.90 -2.17
N ASN A 544 9.36 -12.92 -2.25
CA ASN A 544 10.53 -12.96 -3.14
C ASN A 544 10.18 -13.38 -4.58
N TYR A 545 9.04 -12.85 -5.09
CA TYR A 545 8.58 -13.15 -6.44
C TYR A 545 9.43 -12.42 -7.49
N ARG A 546 9.49 -13.00 -8.69
CA ARG A 546 9.99 -12.31 -9.88
C ARG A 546 8.83 -11.57 -10.55
N LEU A 547 9.12 -10.50 -11.29
CA LEU A 547 8.11 -9.78 -12.08
C LEU A 547 7.35 -10.74 -13.02
N ALA A 548 8.05 -11.72 -13.60
CA ALA A 548 7.44 -12.72 -14.46
C ALA A 548 6.38 -13.58 -13.76
N ASP A 549 6.49 -13.83 -12.46
CA ASP A 549 5.52 -14.60 -11.68
C ASP A 549 4.22 -13.80 -11.52
N PHE A 550 4.33 -12.48 -11.26
CA PHE A 550 3.20 -11.56 -11.23
C PHE A 550 2.48 -11.53 -12.57
N VAL A 551 3.21 -11.29 -13.67
CA VAL A 551 2.64 -11.19 -15.02
C VAL A 551 1.94 -12.50 -15.40
N LYS A 552 2.61 -13.66 -15.23
CA LYS A 552 2.05 -14.97 -15.60
C LYS A 552 0.82 -15.35 -14.79
N PHE A 553 0.79 -15.01 -13.52
CA PHE A 553 -0.34 -15.30 -12.64
C PHE A 553 -1.43 -14.24 -12.75
N GLY A 554 -1.06 -12.97 -12.92
CA GLY A 554 -1.96 -11.83 -12.91
C GLY A 554 -2.78 -11.67 -14.20
N ILE A 555 -2.19 -11.91 -15.38
CA ILE A 555 -2.91 -11.76 -16.68
C ILE A 555 -4.23 -12.53 -16.72
N PRO A 556 -4.28 -13.83 -16.40
CA PRO A 556 -5.56 -14.57 -16.40
C PRO A 556 -6.58 -14.02 -15.41
N VAL A 557 -6.13 -13.56 -14.23
CA VAL A 557 -7.01 -12.96 -13.23
C VAL A 557 -7.54 -11.61 -13.72
N SER A 558 -6.67 -10.75 -14.28
CA SER A 558 -7.05 -9.46 -14.85
C SER A 558 -8.02 -9.60 -16.02
N LEU A 559 -7.84 -10.60 -16.89
CA LEU A 559 -8.76 -10.87 -17.99
C LEU A 559 -10.15 -11.30 -17.49
N ILE A 560 -10.23 -12.25 -16.58
CA ILE A 560 -11.51 -12.70 -16.02
C ILE A 560 -12.19 -11.59 -15.23
N TYR A 561 -11.42 -10.81 -14.47
CA TYR A 561 -11.90 -9.61 -13.78
C TYR A 561 -12.54 -8.62 -14.77
N SER A 562 -11.80 -8.26 -15.82
CA SER A 562 -12.25 -7.30 -16.84
C SER A 562 -13.51 -7.78 -17.56
N ILE A 563 -13.54 -9.03 -18.00
CA ILE A 563 -14.71 -9.63 -18.67
C ILE A 563 -15.93 -9.59 -17.74
N THR A 564 -15.74 -10.02 -16.48
CA THR A 564 -16.86 -10.08 -15.53
C THR A 564 -17.38 -8.69 -15.17
N VAL A 565 -16.47 -7.73 -14.92
CA VAL A 565 -16.87 -6.34 -14.61
C VAL A 565 -17.59 -5.70 -15.80
N LEU A 566 -17.02 -5.78 -17.00
CA LEU A 566 -17.64 -5.20 -18.20
C LEU A 566 -19.00 -5.83 -18.55
N TYR A 567 -19.18 -7.11 -18.29
CA TYR A 567 -20.46 -7.78 -18.46
C TYR A 567 -21.50 -7.35 -17.42
N MET A 568 -21.08 -7.22 -16.16
CA MET A 568 -21.99 -6.93 -15.06
C MET A 568 -22.35 -5.45 -14.91
N LEU A 569 -21.46 -4.54 -15.36
CA LEU A 569 -21.69 -3.09 -15.20
C LEU A 569 -23.01 -2.60 -15.83
N PRO A 570 -23.34 -2.89 -17.11
CA PRO A 570 -24.60 -2.42 -17.70
C PRO A 570 -25.83 -3.13 -17.13
N ILE A 571 -25.66 -4.30 -16.51
CA ILE A 571 -26.74 -5.03 -15.82
C ILE A 571 -27.05 -4.36 -14.47
N ALA A 572 -26.00 -4.02 -13.72
CA ALA A 572 -26.14 -3.38 -12.41
C ALA A 572 -26.50 -1.88 -12.51
N PHE A 573 -25.97 -1.22 -13.52
CA PHE A 573 -26.10 0.22 -13.76
C PHE A 573 -26.47 0.44 -15.24
N PRO A 574 -27.76 0.51 -15.57
CA PRO A 574 -28.21 0.80 -16.94
C PRO A 574 -27.76 2.17 -17.43
N PHE A 575 -27.57 2.28 -18.75
CA PHE A 575 -27.18 3.54 -19.43
C PHE A 575 -28.26 4.59 -19.41
#